data_955243e3927dcb9b3b9177f0c9906892
#
_entry.id   955243e3927dcb9b3b9177f0c9906892
#
_cell.length_a   1.000
_cell.length_b   1.000
_cell.length_c   1.000
_cell.angle_alpha   90.00
_cell.angle_beta   90.00
_cell.angle_gamma   90.00
#
_symmetry.space_group_name_H-M   'P 1'
#
loop_
_entity.id
_entity.type
_entity.pdbx_description
1 polymer ?
#
loop_
_entity_poly.entity_id
_entity_poly.type
_entity_poly.pdbx_seq_one_letter_code
_entity_poly.pdbx_strand_id
1 'polypeptide(L)'
;MKTIIITGGGSGLGKELALLFSQKGYHVVLAGRTVEKLSSVRNELADGGGNADVMVVDIRNREDVFSKVKELCGKYDVYGLVNNAGVGHFGPFGDMDDAQIVEMLDTNVLGTILMTKAVLPILLGRSEGRIMNIISTAGLRGKVNEAVYCASKFAVRGFTESLQKEFEGRSIKINAVYMGGMDTPFWTDSDHVKDPSRLRSAREVAEFIMEQMEQDTIVIESNKG
;
A
#
# COMPACT_ATOMS: atom_id res chain seq x y z
N MET A 1 -16.07 4.79 -15.03
CA MET A 1 -15.94 3.95 -13.81
C MET A 1 -14.71 4.42 -13.07
N LYS A 2 -14.84 4.75 -11.77
CA LYS A 2 -13.72 5.21 -10.96
C LYS A 2 -12.64 4.13 -10.82
N THR A 3 -11.38 4.52 -10.93
CA THR A 3 -10.22 3.61 -10.92
C THR A 3 -9.37 3.80 -9.67
N ILE A 4 -9.01 2.69 -9.01
CA ILE A 4 -8.10 2.66 -7.87
C ILE A 4 -6.79 2.00 -8.29
N ILE A 5 -5.67 2.66 -8.06
CA ILE A 5 -4.32 2.09 -8.22
C ILE A 5 -3.89 1.49 -6.88
N ILE A 6 -3.44 0.23 -6.87
CA ILE A 6 -2.98 -0.46 -5.66
C ILE A 6 -1.56 -0.94 -5.87
N THR A 7 -0.58 -0.33 -5.19
CA THR A 7 0.80 -0.79 -5.22
C THR A 7 0.98 -2.05 -4.37
N GLY A 8 1.82 -2.99 -4.83
CA GLY A 8 1.92 -4.30 -4.19
C GLY A 8 0.65 -5.14 -4.34
N GLY A 9 -0.13 -4.91 -5.41
CA GLY A 9 -1.44 -5.55 -5.65
C GLY A 9 -1.38 -7.05 -5.99
N GLY A 10 -0.20 -7.66 -6.11
CA GLY A 10 -0.02 -9.06 -6.53
C GLY A 10 -0.12 -10.09 -5.40
N SER A 11 -0.24 -9.70 -4.13
CA SER A 11 -0.33 -10.64 -3.01
C SER A 11 -0.80 -9.96 -1.72
N GLY A 12 -1.04 -10.76 -0.68
CA GLY A 12 -1.31 -10.29 0.69
C GLY A 12 -2.42 -9.25 0.76
N LEU A 13 -2.20 -8.20 1.55
CA LEU A 13 -3.20 -7.15 1.76
C LEU A 13 -3.57 -6.41 0.47
N GLY A 14 -2.60 -6.15 -0.42
CA GLY A 14 -2.86 -5.48 -1.70
C GLY A 14 -3.82 -6.26 -2.59
N LYS A 15 -3.68 -7.58 -2.65
CA LYS A 15 -4.62 -8.48 -3.34
C LYS A 15 -6.02 -8.39 -2.74
N GLU A 16 -6.15 -8.52 -1.42
CA GLU A 16 -7.45 -8.53 -0.76
C GLU A 16 -8.18 -7.18 -0.88
N LEU A 17 -7.44 -6.07 -0.78
CA LEU A 17 -8.00 -4.75 -1.06
C LEU A 17 -8.46 -4.62 -2.52
N ALA A 18 -7.70 -5.18 -3.48
CA ALA A 18 -8.09 -5.19 -4.89
C ALA A 18 -9.42 -5.92 -5.12
N LEU A 19 -9.60 -7.10 -4.51
CA LEU A 19 -10.86 -7.85 -4.56
C LEU A 19 -12.02 -7.04 -3.98
N LEU A 20 -11.83 -6.41 -2.82
CA LEU A 20 -12.89 -5.63 -2.16
C LEU A 20 -13.24 -4.34 -2.91
N PHE A 21 -12.26 -3.62 -3.45
CA PHE A 21 -12.54 -2.46 -4.30
C PHE A 21 -13.28 -2.85 -5.58
N SER A 22 -12.91 -3.96 -6.21
CA SER A 22 -13.60 -4.49 -7.38
C SER A 22 -15.07 -4.82 -7.07
N GLN A 23 -15.34 -5.49 -5.93
CA GLN A 23 -16.70 -5.79 -5.47
C GLN A 23 -17.54 -4.52 -5.21
N LYS A 24 -16.91 -3.40 -4.88
CA LYS A 24 -17.56 -2.08 -4.76
C LYS A 24 -17.74 -1.35 -6.12
N GLY A 25 -17.42 -2.01 -7.23
CA GLY A 25 -17.61 -1.47 -8.58
C GLY A 25 -16.49 -0.53 -9.06
N TYR A 26 -15.32 -0.55 -8.42
CA TYR A 26 -14.16 0.15 -8.94
C TYR A 26 -13.45 -0.68 -10.00
N HIS A 27 -12.89 -0.02 -11.01
CA HIS A 27 -11.82 -0.59 -11.82
C HIS A 27 -10.52 -0.58 -11.00
N VAL A 28 -9.78 -1.68 -11.00
CA VAL A 28 -8.56 -1.83 -10.20
C VAL A 28 -7.33 -1.89 -11.09
N VAL A 29 -6.33 -1.07 -10.81
CA VAL A 29 -5.00 -1.19 -11.43
C VAL A 29 -4.04 -1.79 -10.40
N LEU A 30 -3.62 -3.02 -10.67
CA LEU A 30 -2.66 -3.76 -9.85
C LEU A 30 -1.24 -3.34 -10.22
N ALA A 31 -0.57 -2.58 -9.33
CA ALA A 31 0.77 -2.07 -9.57
C ALA A 31 1.84 -2.87 -8.80
N GLY A 32 2.97 -3.17 -9.45
CA GLY A 32 4.09 -3.88 -8.82
C GLY A 32 5.12 -4.36 -9.83
N ARG A 33 6.15 -5.09 -9.36
CA ARG A 33 7.29 -5.53 -10.18
C ARG A 33 7.09 -6.89 -10.86
N THR A 34 6.31 -7.79 -10.29
CA THR A 34 6.21 -9.20 -10.69
C THR A 34 4.95 -9.42 -11.51
N VAL A 35 5.09 -9.45 -12.82
CA VAL A 35 3.96 -9.53 -13.77
C VAL A 35 3.10 -10.79 -13.55
N GLU A 36 3.71 -11.92 -13.20
CA GLU A 36 3.02 -13.19 -12.97
C GLU A 36 2.05 -13.10 -11.78
N LYS A 37 2.51 -12.51 -10.66
CA LYS A 37 1.68 -12.32 -9.46
C LYS A 37 0.51 -11.35 -9.74
N LEU A 38 0.80 -10.25 -10.42
CA LEU A 38 -0.23 -9.28 -10.79
C LEU A 38 -1.27 -9.86 -11.75
N SER A 39 -0.81 -10.63 -12.76
CA SER A 39 -1.68 -11.27 -13.74
C SER A 39 -2.56 -12.35 -13.12
N SER A 40 -2.04 -13.10 -12.14
CA SER A 40 -2.83 -14.07 -11.38
C SER A 40 -3.99 -13.39 -10.64
N VAL A 41 -3.73 -12.28 -9.94
CA VAL A 41 -4.78 -11.53 -9.23
C VAL A 41 -5.76 -10.87 -10.21
N ARG A 42 -5.28 -10.33 -11.33
CA ARG A 42 -6.16 -9.81 -12.38
C ARG A 42 -7.13 -10.86 -12.91
N ASN A 43 -6.65 -12.09 -13.16
CA ASN A 43 -7.49 -13.17 -13.65
C ASN A 43 -8.53 -13.56 -12.59
N GLU A 44 -8.15 -13.66 -11.32
CA GLU A 44 -9.09 -13.91 -10.22
C GLU A 44 -10.18 -12.84 -10.13
N LEU A 45 -9.80 -11.56 -10.31
CA LEU A 45 -10.76 -10.46 -10.38
C LEU A 45 -11.73 -10.58 -11.56
N ALA A 46 -11.21 -10.95 -12.74
CA ALA A 46 -12.02 -11.15 -13.94
C ALA A 46 -12.99 -12.34 -13.80
N ASP A 47 -12.55 -13.44 -13.21
CA ASP A 47 -13.38 -14.62 -12.91
C ASP A 47 -14.54 -14.26 -11.96
N GLY A 48 -14.31 -13.30 -11.04
CA GLY A 48 -15.34 -12.71 -10.17
C GLY A 48 -16.20 -11.64 -10.83
N GLY A 49 -16.06 -11.41 -12.15
CA GLY A 49 -16.80 -10.38 -12.88
C GLY A 49 -16.30 -8.95 -12.70
N GLY A 50 -15.14 -8.76 -12.07
CA GLY A 50 -14.52 -7.46 -11.88
C GLY A 50 -13.67 -7.01 -13.07
N ASN A 51 -13.33 -5.72 -13.08
CA ASN A 51 -12.48 -5.12 -14.10
C ASN A 51 -11.13 -4.73 -13.49
N ALA A 52 -10.05 -5.29 -14.01
CA ALA A 52 -8.71 -4.98 -13.53
C ALA A 52 -7.66 -4.98 -14.65
N ASP A 53 -6.66 -4.13 -14.47
CA ASP A 53 -5.46 -4.07 -15.31
C ASP A 53 -4.18 -4.18 -14.48
N VAL A 54 -3.09 -4.49 -15.17
CA VAL A 54 -1.76 -4.62 -14.58
C VAL A 54 -0.90 -3.44 -14.99
N MET A 55 -0.23 -2.82 -14.02
CA MET A 55 0.81 -1.83 -14.22
C MET A 55 2.13 -2.37 -13.66
N VAL A 56 2.98 -2.91 -14.56
CA VAL A 56 4.34 -3.31 -14.15
C VAL A 56 5.17 -2.05 -13.94
N VAL A 57 5.57 -1.80 -12.69
CA VAL A 57 6.30 -0.61 -12.28
C VAL A 57 7.22 -0.89 -11.08
N ASP A 58 8.42 -0.34 -11.10
CA ASP A 58 9.23 -0.19 -9.89
C ASP A 58 8.97 1.18 -9.28
N ILE A 59 8.28 1.19 -8.13
CA ILE A 59 7.90 2.44 -7.46
C ILE A 59 9.11 3.26 -6.96
N ARG A 60 10.30 2.65 -6.89
CA ARG A 60 11.56 3.33 -6.53
C ARG A 60 12.10 4.15 -7.70
N ASN A 61 11.72 3.82 -8.94
CA ASN A 61 12.15 4.51 -10.14
C ASN A 61 11.20 5.65 -10.50
N ARG A 62 11.67 6.88 -10.33
CA ARG A 62 10.88 8.09 -10.60
C ARG A 62 10.36 8.16 -12.04
N GLU A 63 11.21 7.87 -13.03
CA GLU A 63 10.83 7.99 -14.44
C GLU A 63 9.76 6.96 -14.82
N ASP A 64 9.92 5.72 -14.34
CA ASP A 64 8.95 4.64 -14.55
C ASP A 64 7.59 5.00 -13.92
N VAL A 65 7.57 5.46 -12.66
CA VAL A 65 6.34 5.88 -11.97
C VAL A 65 5.61 6.96 -12.75
N PHE A 66 6.28 8.05 -13.10
CA PHE A 66 5.62 9.18 -13.75
C PHE A 66 5.15 8.85 -15.17
N SER A 67 5.92 8.06 -15.92
CA SER A 67 5.54 7.57 -17.25
C SER A 67 4.30 6.70 -17.19
N LYS A 68 4.29 5.68 -16.30
CA LYS A 68 3.19 4.73 -16.16
C LYS A 68 1.91 5.38 -15.63
N VAL A 69 2.01 6.25 -14.64
CA VAL A 69 0.85 6.98 -14.12
C VAL A 69 0.27 7.91 -15.20
N LYS A 70 1.10 8.60 -15.97
CA LYS A 70 0.65 9.44 -17.10
C LYS A 70 -0.10 8.62 -18.16
N GLU A 71 0.40 7.43 -18.50
CA GLU A 71 -0.26 6.51 -19.45
C GLU A 71 -1.65 6.09 -18.91
N LEU A 72 -1.74 5.72 -17.64
CA LEU A 72 -3.00 5.34 -17.00
C LEU A 72 -4.05 6.46 -17.06
N CYS A 73 -3.64 7.70 -16.80
CA CYS A 73 -4.55 8.84 -16.80
C CYS A 73 -5.15 9.13 -18.18
N GLY A 74 -4.47 8.73 -19.25
CA GLY A 74 -5.01 8.80 -20.62
C GLY A 74 -6.10 7.76 -20.91
N LYS A 75 -6.17 6.70 -20.11
CA LYS A 75 -7.08 5.56 -20.32
C LYS A 75 -8.20 5.48 -19.30
N TYR A 76 -7.92 5.86 -18.05
CA TYR A 76 -8.79 5.57 -16.91
C TYR A 76 -9.13 6.82 -16.10
N ASP A 77 -10.29 6.78 -15.49
CA ASP A 77 -10.77 7.79 -14.55
C ASP A 77 -10.16 7.53 -13.14
N VAL A 78 -8.88 7.89 -12.97
CA VAL A 78 -8.14 7.64 -11.73
C VAL A 78 -8.76 8.44 -10.57
N TYR A 79 -9.32 7.74 -9.60
CA TYR A 79 -9.98 8.26 -8.41
C TYR A 79 -9.14 8.08 -7.14
N GLY A 80 -8.27 7.08 -7.09
CA GLY A 80 -7.51 6.86 -5.87
C GLY A 80 -6.25 6.03 -6.02
N LEU A 81 -5.45 6.09 -4.96
CA LEU A 81 -4.19 5.38 -4.81
C LEU A 81 -4.15 4.69 -3.44
N VAL A 82 -3.81 3.41 -3.43
CA VAL A 82 -3.43 2.68 -2.22
C VAL A 82 -1.93 2.41 -2.28
N ASN A 83 -1.16 3.11 -1.47
CA ASN A 83 0.25 2.86 -1.24
C ASN A 83 0.39 1.70 -0.25
N ASN A 84 0.42 0.48 -0.79
CA ASN A 84 0.53 -0.75 0.00
C ASN A 84 1.87 -1.46 -0.20
N ALA A 85 2.56 -1.26 -1.33
CA ALA A 85 3.87 -1.87 -1.54
C ALA A 85 4.85 -1.51 -0.42
N GLY A 86 5.56 -2.52 0.08
CA GLY A 86 6.55 -2.35 1.12
C GLY A 86 7.38 -3.61 1.31
N VAL A 87 8.56 -3.43 1.87
CA VAL A 87 9.50 -4.50 2.23
C VAL A 87 9.93 -4.33 3.68
N GLY A 88 10.34 -5.43 4.32
CA GLY A 88 10.87 -5.43 5.67
C GLY A 88 12.05 -6.38 5.78
N HIS A 89 13.16 -5.89 6.32
CA HIS A 89 14.30 -6.68 6.76
C HIS A 89 14.41 -6.52 8.27
N PHE A 90 14.54 -7.65 8.97
CA PHE A 90 14.44 -7.74 10.42
C PHE A 90 15.67 -8.42 11.01
N GLY A 91 16.14 -7.94 12.15
CA GLY A 91 17.30 -8.46 12.84
C GLY A 91 18.00 -7.38 13.68
N PRO A 92 19.07 -7.75 14.43
CA PRO A 92 19.88 -6.79 15.15
C PRO A 92 20.43 -5.74 14.19
N PHE A 93 20.35 -4.46 14.56
CA PHE A 93 20.77 -3.37 13.65
C PHE A 93 22.25 -3.46 13.24
N GLY A 94 23.12 -3.94 14.13
CA GLY A 94 24.54 -4.09 13.81
C GLY A 94 24.87 -5.13 12.74
N ASP A 95 23.93 -6.03 12.45
CA ASP A 95 24.10 -7.12 11.46
C ASP A 95 23.36 -6.83 10.15
N MET A 96 22.70 -5.68 10.04
CA MET A 96 21.89 -5.33 8.88
C MET A 96 22.76 -4.79 7.74
N ASP A 97 22.60 -5.34 6.54
CA ASP A 97 23.32 -4.86 5.35
C ASP A 97 22.82 -3.50 4.87
N ASP A 98 23.74 -2.66 4.38
CA ASP A 98 23.42 -1.35 3.81
C ASP A 98 22.40 -1.45 2.66
N ALA A 99 22.47 -2.51 1.84
CA ALA A 99 21.52 -2.76 0.78
C ALA A 99 20.08 -2.97 1.28
N GLN A 100 19.90 -3.65 2.42
CA GLN A 100 18.61 -3.84 3.08
C GLN A 100 18.06 -2.53 3.63
N ILE A 101 18.93 -1.68 4.18
CA ILE A 101 18.58 -0.34 4.65
C ILE A 101 18.04 0.50 3.50
N VAL A 102 18.81 0.57 2.40
CA VAL A 102 18.46 1.34 1.20
C VAL A 102 17.15 0.81 0.60
N GLU A 103 16.99 -0.52 0.46
CA GLU A 103 15.78 -1.10 -0.10
C GLU A 103 14.52 -0.74 0.70
N MET A 104 14.59 -0.77 2.05
CA MET A 104 13.45 -0.37 2.90
C MET A 104 13.12 1.12 2.74
N LEU A 105 14.11 1.99 2.70
CA LEU A 105 13.89 3.44 2.56
C LEU A 105 13.36 3.78 1.16
N ASP A 106 13.96 3.20 0.12
CA ASP A 106 13.56 3.46 -1.26
C ASP A 106 12.15 2.92 -1.55
N THR A 107 11.83 1.72 -1.07
CA THR A 107 10.52 1.12 -1.33
C THR A 107 9.44 1.75 -0.45
N ASN A 108 9.64 1.75 0.87
CA ASN A 108 8.58 2.12 1.80
C ASN A 108 8.35 3.64 1.82
N VAL A 109 9.41 4.45 1.70
CA VAL A 109 9.34 5.90 1.84
C VAL A 109 9.33 6.59 0.48
N LEU A 110 10.44 6.47 -0.27
CA LEU A 110 10.57 7.17 -1.56
C LEU A 110 9.49 6.71 -2.54
N GLY A 111 9.24 5.40 -2.66
CA GLY A 111 8.22 4.85 -3.55
C GLY A 111 6.81 5.36 -3.22
N THR A 112 6.45 5.42 -1.93
CA THR A 112 5.17 5.99 -1.47
C THR A 112 5.05 7.47 -1.86
N ILE A 113 6.12 8.25 -1.67
CA ILE A 113 6.16 9.68 -2.02
C ILE A 113 6.06 9.87 -3.53
N LEU A 114 6.80 9.10 -4.32
CA LEU A 114 6.79 9.20 -5.80
C LEU A 114 5.41 8.86 -6.38
N MET A 115 4.80 7.76 -5.95
CA MET A 115 3.46 7.37 -6.38
C MET A 115 2.42 8.44 -6.01
N THR A 116 2.47 8.93 -4.77
CA THR A 116 1.60 10.02 -4.32
C THR A 116 1.79 11.28 -5.17
N LYS A 117 3.04 11.68 -5.42
CA LYS A 117 3.38 12.86 -6.21
C LYS A 117 2.92 12.76 -7.66
N ALA A 118 2.93 11.55 -8.23
CA ALA A 118 2.46 11.33 -9.60
C ALA A 118 0.93 11.35 -9.70
N VAL A 119 0.21 10.80 -8.71
CA VAL A 119 -1.26 10.68 -8.73
C VAL A 119 -1.96 11.95 -8.23
N LEU A 120 -1.39 12.64 -7.25
CA LEU A 120 -2.03 13.79 -6.59
C LEU A 120 -2.52 14.90 -7.56
N PRO A 121 -1.76 15.32 -8.60
CA PRO A 121 -2.25 16.35 -9.53
C PRO A 121 -3.54 15.94 -10.27
N ILE A 122 -3.74 14.65 -10.49
CA ILE A 122 -4.93 14.11 -11.15
C ILE A 122 -6.14 14.24 -10.24
N LEU A 123 -5.98 13.87 -8.97
CA LEU A 123 -7.04 14.01 -7.96
C LEU A 123 -7.40 15.47 -7.73
N LEU A 124 -6.41 16.36 -7.75
CA LEU A 124 -6.64 17.81 -7.67
C LEU A 124 -7.45 18.34 -8.87
N GLY A 125 -7.15 17.86 -10.09
CA GLY A 125 -7.91 18.21 -11.28
C GLY A 125 -9.36 17.72 -11.26
N ARG A 126 -9.63 16.61 -10.55
CA ARG A 126 -11.00 16.09 -10.32
C ARG A 126 -11.74 16.79 -9.19
N SER A 127 -11.03 17.48 -8.30
CA SER A 127 -11.54 18.00 -7.04
C SER A 127 -12.18 16.94 -6.12
N GLU A 128 -11.83 15.66 -6.31
CA GLU A 128 -12.22 14.53 -5.45
C GLU A 128 -11.20 13.39 -5.55
N GLY A 129 -11.11 12.57 -4.55
CA GLY A 129 -10.27 11.38 -4.60
C GLY A 129 -9.84 10.84 -3.25
N ARG A 130 -9.01 9.82 -3.29
CA ARG A 130 -8.50 9.15 -2.09
C ARG A 130 -7.05 8.72 -2.25
N ILE A 131 -6.25 8.95 -1.21
CA ILE A 131 -4.93 8.35 -1.06
C ILE A 131 -4.93 7.60 0.27
N MET A 132 -4.62 6.30 0.22
CA MET A 132 -4.53 5.45 1.40
C MET A 132 -3.09 4.97 1.56
N ASN A 133 -2.44 5.29 2.66
CA ASN A 133 -1.08 4.86 2.97
C ASN A 133 -1.11 3.73 4.01
N ILE A 134 -0.64 2.54 3.60
CA ILE A 134 -0.50 1.38 4.48
C ILE A 134 0.80 1.50 5.25
N ILE A 135 0.70 1.88 6.53
CA ILE A 135 1.85 2.22 7.36
C ILE A 135 2.32 0.95 8.12
N SER A 136 1.80 0.64 9.17
CA SER A 136 2.05 -0.42 10.13
C SER A 136 2.05 0.16 11.54
N THR A 137 1.73 -0.65 12.55
CA THR A 137 1.92 -0.28 13.96
C THR A 137 3.40 0.01 14.32
N ALA A 138 4.35 -0.41 13.46
CA ALA A 138 5.75 -0.01 13.51
C ALA A 138 5.97 1.49 13.25
N GLY A 139 5.00 2.21 12.68
CA GLY A 139 4.99 3.67 12.58
C GLY A 139 4.45 4.39 13.81
N LEU A 140 3.97 3.64 14.82
CA LEU A 140 3.46 4.20 16.08
C LEU A 140 4.43 4.01 17.25
N ARG A 141 5.27 2.98 17.20
CA ARG A 141 6.20 2.62 18.27
C ARG A 141 7.41 1.87 17.74
N GLY A 142 8.55 2.03 18.39
CA GLY A 142 9.74 1.21 18.11
C GLY A 142 9.51 -0.25 18.50
N LYS A 143 10.19 -1.16 17.79
CA LYS A 143 10.14 -2.60 18.04
C LYS A 143 11.54 -3.20 17.96
N VAL A 144 11.77 -4.25 18.74
CA VAL A 144 13.05 -4.97 18.74
C VAL A 144 13.31 -5.60 17.38
N ASN A 145 14.53 -5.50 16.87
CA ASN A 145 14.95 -6.01 15.57
C ASN A 145 14.23 -5.41 14.35
N GLU A 146 13.56 -4.27 14.51
CA GLU A 146 12.83 -3.56 13.45
C GLU A 146 13.32 -2.11 13.24
N ALA A 147 14.56 -1.76 13.60
CA ALA A 147 15.02 -0.37 13.69
C ALA A 147 14.76 0.43 12.39
N VAL A 148 15.27 -0.05 11.26
CA VAL A 148 15.11 0.65 9.97
C VAL A 148 13.68 0.53 9.42
N TYR A 149 13.02 -0.62 9.63
CA TYR A 149 11.63 -0.78 9.26
C TYR A 149 10.74 0.23 10.01
N CYS A 150 10.89 0.35 11.34
CA CYS A 150 10.21 1.37 12.13
C CYS A 150 10.52 2.77 11.60
N ALA A 151 11.80 3.11 11.36
CA ALA A 151 12.18 4.42 10.81
C ALA A 151 11.46 4.72 9.50
N SER A 152 11.38 3.76 8.58
CA SER A 152 10.66 3.91 7.31
C SER A 152 9.17 4.16 7.53
N LYS A 153 8.54 3.44 8.46
CA LYS A 153 7.11 3.58 8.75
C LYS A 153 6.77 4.86 9.53
N PHE A 154 7.67 5.34 10.40
CA PHE A 154 7.55 6.68 10.99
C PHE A 154 7.68 7.79 9.94
N ALA A 155 8.57 7.63 8.95
CA ALA A 155 8.68 8.58 7.85
C ALA A 155 7.38 8.66 7.03
N VAL A 156 6.76 7.51 6.66
CA VAL A 156 5.47 7.47 5.96
C VAL A 156 4.35 8.06 6.82
N ARG A 157 4.38 7.84 8.14
CA ARG A 157 3.42 8.46 9.06
C ARG A 157 3.53 9.98 8.98
N GLY A 158 4.72 10.56 9.19
CA GLY A 158 4.91 12.01 9.16
C GLY A 158 4.48 12.63 7.81
N PHE A 159 4.82 11.96 6.70
CA PHE A 159 4.37 12.34 5.36
C PHE A 159 2.84 12.33 5.26
N THR A 160 2.18 11.28 5.75
CA THR A 160 0.71 11.14 5.67
C THR A 160 0.00 12.18 6.53
N GLU A 161 0.45 12.39 7.78
CA GLU A 161 -0.11 13.40 8.68
C GLU A 161 0.03 14.83 8.11
N SER A 162 1.15 15.12 7.45
CA SER A 162 1.35 16.41 6.76
C SER A 162 0.37 16.58 5.60
N LEU A 163 0.18 15.54 4.77
CA LEU A 163 -0.81 15.59 3.70
C LEU A 163 -2.23 15.74 4.24
N GLN A 164 -2.58 15.06 5.34
CA GLN A 164 -3.89 15.23 5.98
C GLN A 164 -4.14 16.70 6.35
N LYS A 165 -3.13 17.39 6.87
CA LYS A 165 -3.21 18.82 7.19
C LYS A 165 -3.33 19.70 5.94
N GLU A 166 -2.55 19.43 4.89
CA GLU A 166 -2.61 20.18 3.63
C GLU A 166 -3.96 20.04 2.91
N PHE A 167 -4.64 18.92 3.10
CA PHE A 167 -5.91 18.57 2.44
C PHE A 167 -7.12 18.65 3.37
N GLU A 168 -6.95 19.15 4.60
CA GLU A 168 -8.05 19.36 5.56
C GLU A 168 -9.15 20.24 4.94
N GLY A 169 -10.40 19.77 5.01
CA GLY A 169 -11.55 20.47 4.42
C GLY A 169 -11.68 20.35 2.90
N ARG A 170 -10.80 19.61 2.23
CA ARG A 170 -10.92 19.33 0.78
C ARG A 170 -11.62 18.00 0.54
N SER A 171 -12.09 17.80 -0.70
CA SER A 171 -12.75 16.54 -1.13
C SER A 171 -11.77 15.42 -1.48
N ILE A 172 -10.49 15.56 -1.16
CA ILE A 172 -9.48 14.52 -1.29
C ILE A 172 -9.21 13.92 0.09
N LYS A 173 -9.54 12.66 0.26
CA LYS A 173 -9.34 11.91 1.51
C LYS A 173 -7.92 11.34 1.58
N ILE A 174 -7.24 11.56 2.70
CA ILE A 174 -5.92 10.96 2.98
C ILE A 174 -6.06 10.04 4.18
N ASN A 175 -5.95 8.73 3.98
CA ASN A 175 -6.06 7.75 5.05
C ASN A 175 -4.68 7.27 5.52
N ALA A 176 -4.46 7.28 6.83
CA ALA A 176 -3.34 6.63 7.50
C ALA A 176 -3.82 5.28 8.06
N VAL A 177 -3.27 4.16 7.55
CA VAL A 177 -3.64 2.81 8.00
C VAL A 177 -2.48 2.19 8.78
N TYR A 178 -2.65 2.06 10.09
CA TYR A 178 -1.70 1.42 11.00
C TYR A 178 -2.17 0.00 11.27
N MET A 179 -1.62 -0.98 10.56
CA MET A 179 -1.95 -2.38 10.75
C MET A 179 -0.81 -3.15 11.42
N GLY A 180 -1.14 -4.12 12.24
CA GLY A 180 -0.19 -5.06 12.82
C GLY A 180 0.29 -6.10 11.80
N GLY A 181 1.09 -7.07 12.26
CA GLY A 181 1.48 -8.21 11.43
C GLY A 181 0.25 -8.99 10.96
N MET A 182 0.32 -9.51 9.74
CA MET A 182 -0.72 -10.32 9.10
C MET A 182 -0.12 -11.62 8.59
N ASP A 183 -0.95 -12.66 8.47
CA ASP A 183 -0.59 -13.90 7.79
C ASP A 183 -0.54 -13.67 6.28
N THR A 184 0.65 -13.37 5.79
CA THR A 184 0.90 -13.02 4.38
C THR A 184 2.29 -13.47 3.94
N PRO A 185 2.55 -13.56 2.62
CA PRO A 185 3.89 -13.82 2.07
C PRO A 185 4.97 -12.80 2.45
N PHE A 186 4.63 -11.72 3.13
CA PHE A 186 5.59 -10.72 3.64
C PHE A 186 6.65 -11.33 4.57
N TRP A 187 6.31 -12.45 5.23
CA TRP A 187 7.18 -13.14 6.20
C TRP A 187 7.95 -14.33 5.61
N THR A 188 7.78 -14.65 4.31
CA THR A 188 8.33 -15.89 3.71
C THR A 188 9.85 -16.01 3.84
N ASP A 189 10.56 -14.88 3.75
CA ASP A 189 12.02 -14.85 3.81
C ASP A 189 12.53 -14.33 5.18
N SER A 190 11.74 -14.49 6.25
CA SER A 190 12.05 -13.93 7.57
C SER A 190 11.61 -14.87 8.71
N ASP A 191 12.52 -15.14 9.64
CA ASP A 191 12.23 -15.85 10.87
C ASP A 191 11.70 -14.94 12.00
N HIS A 192 11.44 -13.66 11.70
CA HIS A 192 11.03 -12.66 12.69
C HIS A 192 9.66 -13.01 13.31
N VAL A 193 8.74 -13.54 12.50
CA VAL A 193 7.46 -14.08 12.98
C VAL A 193 7.49 -15.60 12.86
N LYS A 194 7.65 -16.28 13.99
CA LYS A 194 7.79 -17.76 14.05
C LYS A 194 6.53 -18.50 13.58
N ASP A 195 5.37 -17.95 13.81
CA ASP A 195 4.08 -18.56 13.48
C ASP A 195 3.11 -17.50 12.96
N PRO A 196 3.13 -17.22 11.63
CA PRO A 196 2.23 -16.24 11.01
C PRO A 196 0.74 -16.63 11.12
N SER A 197 0.41 -17.91 11.28
CA SER A 197 -0.99 -18.39 11.33
C SER A 197 -1.78 -17.82 12.53
N ARG A 198 -1.08 -17.34 13.55
CA ARG A 198 -1.68 -16.67 14.72
C ARG A 198 -2.10 -15.23 14.45
N LEU A 199 -1.62 -14.66 13.37
CA LEU A 199 -1.94 -13.32 12.96
C LEU A 199 -3.32 -13.28 12.28
N ARG A 200 -3.88 -12.07 12.13
CA ARG A 200 -5.06 -11.88 11.31
C ARG A 200 -4.75 -12.21 9.86
N SER A 201 -5.73 -12.74 9.14
CA SER A 201 -5.60 -12.91 7.69
C SER A 201 -5.59 -11.53 6.98
N ALA A 202 -4.97 -11.48 5.80
CA ALA A 202 -5.01 -10.29 4.97
C ALA A 202 -6.46 -9.88 4.61
N ARG A 203 -7.36 -10.87 4.47
CA ARG A 203 -8.77 -10.65 4.17
C ARG A 203 -9.48 -9.93 5.30
N GLU A 204 -9.35 -10.41 6.55
CA GLU A 204 -9.94 -9.75 7.73
C GLU A 204 -9.47 -8.30 7.88
N VAL A 205 -8.16 -8.06 7.66
CA VAL A 205 -7.59 -6.71 7.74
C VAL A 205 -8.12 -5.82 6.62
N ALA A 206 -8.23 -6.34 5.39
CA ALA A 206 -8.77 -5.60 4.26
C ALA A 206 -10.24 -5.23 4.47
N GLU A 207 -11.07 -6.14 4.97
CA GLU A 207 -12.48 -5.87 5.30
C GLU A 207 -12.61 -4.76 6.34
N PHE A 208 -11.82 -4.81 7.42
CA PHE A 208 -11.80 -3.78 8.44
C PHE A 208 -11.38 -2.41 7.88
N ILE A 209 -10.39 -2.36 6.99
CA ILE A 209 -9.98 -1.13 6.30
C ILE A 209 -11.14 -0.57 5.48
N MET A 210 -11.82 -1.44 4.71
CA MET A 210 -12.92 -1.02 3.83
C MET A 210 -14.16 -0.53 4.58
N GLU A 211 -14.41 -1.05 5.78
CA GLU A 211 -15.48 -0.58 6.66
C GLU A 211 -15.18 0.80 7.25
N GLN A 212 -13.92 1.08 7.53
CA GLN A 212 -13.49 2.33 8.16
C GLN A 212 -12.86 3.35 7.19
N MET A 213 -12.94 3.12 5.89
CA MET A 213 -12.25 3.95 4.90
C MET A 213 -12.65 5.44 4.91
N GLU A 214 -13.73 5.81 5.58
CA GLU A 214 -14.11 7.22 5.75
C GLU A 214 -13.39 7.90 6.93
N GLN A 215 -12.70 7.16 7.79
CA GLN A 215 -11.88 7.70 8.86
C GLN A 215 -10.49 8.09 8.32
N ASP A 216 -9.95 9.21 8.80
CA ASP A 216 -8.62 9.66 8.40
C ASP A 216 -7.52 8.74 8.95
N THR A 217 -7.75 8.14 10.12
CA THR A 217 -6.81 7.22 10.78
C THR A 217 -7.51 5.91 11.13
N ILE A 218 -6.92 4.80 10.69
CA ILE A 218 -7.40 3.44 10.94
C ILE A 218 -6.30 2.68 11.67
N VAL A 219 -6.60 2.09 12.82
CA VAL A 219 -5.64 1.30 13.61
C VAL A 219 -6.14 -0.11 13.81
N ILE A 220 -5.34 -1.10 13.43
CA ILE A 220 -5.68 -2.53 13.50
C ILE A 220 -4.51 -3.27 14.17
N GLU A 221 -4.72 -3.78 15.38
CA GLU A 221 -3.69 -4.55 16.09
C GLU A 221 -3.57 -5.97 15.54
N SER A 222 -2.38 -6.60 15.72
CA SER A 222 -2.04 -7.91 15.15
C SER A 222 -2.90 -9.06 15.69
N ASN A 223 -3.30 -8.98 16.97
CA ASN A 223 -3.95 -10.10 17.62
C ASN A 223 -5.46 -10.10 17.33
N LYS A 224 -5.98 -11.30 17.05
CA LYS A 224 -7.41 -11.57 17.19
C LYS A 224 -7.72 -11.38 18.68
N GLY A 225 -8.52 -10.37 19.03
CA GLY A 225 -8.95 -10.09 20.39
C GLY A 225 -9.62 -11.30 21.05
#